data_2f5a62a5476354e71338e40007ad2d44
#
_entry.id   2f5a62a5476354e71338e40007ad2d44
#
_cell.length_a   1.000
_cell.length_b   1.000
_cell.length_c   1.000
_cell.angle_alpha   90.00
_cell.angle_beta   90.00
_cell.angle_gamma   90.00
#
_symmetry.space_group_name_H-M   'P 1'
#
loop_
_entity.id
_entity.type
_entity.pdbx_description
1 polymer ?
#
loop_
_entity_poly.entity_id
_entity_poly.type
_entity_poly.pdbx_seq_one_letter_code
_entity_poly.pdbx_strand_id
1 'polypeptide(L)'
;VGCVELTTQGNNLGWSDAAMFNLNKALELTLNGGVDLITGEKIGPDYGSLATYESFEALEESFDRQLDYFIDRMIKACEEVEEAHMTLLPTPFLSAVVRDCMENGMDVTAGGAHYNLSGIQMIQVANLADSMAALKKLVYDEKKISPERLLKALQTDFREDELCRTILLNKAPKYGNDVEWTDELGAKWAEAFKQKLSRYTNYRGGKYHTGMYTVSAHVPMGE
;
A
#
# COMPACT_ATOMS: atom_id res chain seq x y z
N VAL A 1 3.72 23.14 0.53
CA VAL A 1 3.83 21.70 0.33
C VAL A 1 4.74 21.15 1.41
N GLY A 2 4.23 20.30 2.26
CA GLY A 2 5.02 19.55 3.22
C GLY A 2 5.53 18.22 2.64
N CYS A 3 5.63 17.19 3.48
CA CYS A 3 6.17 15.89 3.10
C CYS A 3 5.26 15.15 2.10
N VAL A 4 3.94 15.12 2.38
CA VAL A 4 2.92 14.40 1.60
C VAL A 4 1.70 15.26 1.25
N GLU A 5 1.71 16.54 1.60
CA GLU A 5 0.58 17.45 1.53
C GLU A 5 0.51 18.15 0.17
N LEU A 6 0.48 17.37 -0.91
CA LEU A 6 0.24 17.92 -2.25
C LEU A 6 -1.25 18.24 -2.40
N THR A 7 -1.56 19.54 -2.40
CA THR A 7 -2.93 20.03 -2.52
C THR A 7 -2.99 21.31 -3.33
N THR A 8 -4.14 21.63 -3.86
CA THR A 8 -4.40 22.90 -4.55
C THR A 8 -4.77 23.99 -3.56
N GLN A 9 -4.27 25.21 -3.79
CA GLN A 9 -4.44 26.31 -2.85
C GLN A 9 -5.89 26.79 -2.76
N GLY A 10 -6.43 26.87 -1.53
CA GLY A 10 -7.68 27.52 -1.21
C GLY A 10 -8.95 26.90 -1.79
N ASN A 11 -8.92 25.69 -2.32
CA ASN A 11 -10.07 25.03 -2.94
C ASN A 11 -10.21 23.53 -2.62
N ASN A 12 -9.43 23.04 -1.66
CA ASN A 12 -9.43 21.65 -1.24
C ASN A 12 -9.16 21.57 0.27
N LEU A 13 -9.67 20.57 0.95
CA LEU A 13 -9.35 20.30 2.35
C LEU A 13 -7.86 19.99 2.57
N GLY A 14 -7.20 19.40 1.56
CA GLY A 14 -5.79 19.02 1.66
C GLY A 14 -5.57 17.74 2.50
N TRP A 15 -6.55 16.85 2.61
CA TRP A 15 -6.42 15.57 3.30
C TRP A 15 -5.69 14.54 2.42
N SER A 16 -4.43 14.81 2.17
CA SER A 16 -3.57 14.07 1.24
C SER A 16 -2.86 12.87 1.86
N ASP A 17 -2.99 12.68 3.17
CA ASP A 17 -2.41 11.58 3.95
C ASP A 17 -3.48 10.93 4.84
N ALA A 18 -4.58 10.50 4.21
CA ALA A 18 -5.70 9.86 4.91
C ALA A 18 -5.32 8.46 5.45
N ALA A 19 -4.45 7.75 4.73
CA ALA A 19 -3.88 6.48 5.17
C ALA A 19 -2.54 6.20 4.48
N MET A 20 -1.72 5.37 5.13
CA MET A 20 -0.50 4.78 4.57
C MET A 20 -0.73 3.28 4.37
N PHE A 21 -0.51 2.82 3.13
CA PHE A 21 -0.67 1.41 2.77
C PHE A 21 0.69 0.76 2.57
N ASN A 22 1.03 -0.22 3.42
CA ASN A 22 2.28 -0.97 3.32
C ASN A 22 2.14 -2.14 2.35
N LEU A 23 2.68 -1.98 1.13
CA LEU A 23 2.62 -2.99 0.07
C LEU A 23 3.38 -4.27 0.44
N ASN A 24 4.52 -4.15 1.11
CA ASN A 24 5.30 -5.34 1.49
C ASN A 24 4.65 -6.14 2.60
N LYS A 25 3.94 -5.50 3.53
CA LYS A 25 3.14 -6.24 4.52
C LYS A 25 2.02 -7.03 3.84
N ALA A 26 1.37 -6.46 2.84
CA ALA A 26 0.38 -7.20 2.05
C ALA A 26 1.01 -8.41 1.32
N LEU A 27 2.24 -8.26 0.78
CA LEU A 27 2.97 -9.37 0.18
C LEU A 27 3.35 -10.42 1.23
N GLU A 28 3.90 -10.02 2.37
CA GLU A 28 4.23 -10.93 3.48
C GLU A 28 3.03 -11.81 3.86
N LEU A 29 1.87 -11.18 4.04
CA LEU A 29 0.63 -11.89 4.36
C LEU A 29 0.19 -12.84 3.23
N THR A 30 0.41 -12.47 1.98
CA THR A 30 0.17 -13.36 0.84
C THR A 30 1.09 -14.57 0.89
N LEU A 31 2.37 -14.38 1.18
CA LEU A 31 3.33 -15.48 1.27
C LEU A 31 3.04 -16.44 2.43
N ASN A 32 2.40 -15.96 3.50
CA ASN A 32 2.20 -16.70 4.76
C ASN A 32 0.72 -16.98 5.07
N GLY A 33 -0.14 -17.08 4.07
CA GLY A 33 -1.55 -17.48 4.25
C GLY A 33 -2.39 -16.51 5.10
N GLY A 34 -2.07 -15.22 5.07
CA GLY A 34 -2.76 -14.18 5.83
C GLY A 34 -2.32 -14.06 7.30
N VAL A 35 -1.25 -14.77 7.68
CA VAL A 35 -0.69 -14.74 9.04
C VAL A 35 0.50 -13.77 9.09
N ASP A 36 0.45 -12.86 10.03
CA ASP A 36 1.53 -11.90 10.32
C ASP A 36 2.75 -12.63 10.92
N LEU A 37 3.93 -12.40 10.36
CA LEU A 37 5.17 -13.08 10.80
C LEU A 37 5.67 -12.61 12.16
N ILE A 38 5.33 -11.40 12.59
CA ILE A 38 5.80 -10.81 13.85
C ILE A 38 4.91 -11.28 15.00
N THR A 39 3.58 -11.12 14.84
CA THR A 39 2.62 -11.41 15.91
C THR A 39 2.13 -12.86 15.90
N GLY A 40 2.21 -13.54 14.76
CA GLY A 40 1.61 -14.87 14.55
C GLY A 40 0.09 -14.83 14.40
N GLU A 41 -0.52 -13.66 14.36
CA GLU A 41 -1.96 -13.50 14.23
C GLU A 41 -2.41 -13.60 12.78
N LYS A 42 -3.58 -14.17 12.55
CA LYS A 42 -4.21 -14.19 11.25
C LYS A 42 -4.98 -12.89 11.03
N ILE A 43 -4.40 -11.96 10.30
CA ILE A 43 -4.97 -10.63 10.04
C ILE A 43 -5.54 -10.47 8.63
N GLY A 44 -5.19 -11.37 7.71
CA GLY A 44 -5.68 -11.37 6.33
C GLY A 44 -6.38 -12.69 5.96
N PRO A 45 -7.10 -12.70 4.82
CA PRO A 45 -7.64 -13.94 4.27
C PRO A 45 -6.52 -14.89 3.83
N ASP A 46 -6.82 -16.18 3.87
CA ASP A 46 -5.95 -17.22 3.38
C ASP A 46 -6.27 -17.50 1.90
N TYR A 47 -5.38 -17.09 1.03
CA TYR A 47 -5.45 -17.39 -0.40
C TYR A 47 -4.37 -18.39 -0.83
N GLY A 48 -3.78 -19.12 0.11
CA GLY A 48 -2.64 -19.99 -0.06
C GLY A 48 -1.37 -19.42 0.58
N SER A 49 -0.27 -20.08 0.33
CA SER A 49 1.05 -19.65 0.81
C SER A 49 2.10 -19.83 -0.27
N LEU A 50 3.29 -19.27 -0.08
CA LEU A 50 4.39 -19.44 -1.03
C LEU A 50 4.67 -20.90 -1.38
N ALA A 51 4.49 -21.82 -0.42
CA ALA A 51 4.69 -23.25 -0.64
C ALA A 51 3.59 -23.92 -1.49
N THR A 52 2.44 -23.27 -1.65
CA THR A 52 1.30 -23.82 -2.40
C THR A 52 1.10 -23.17 -3.77
N TYR A 53 1.77 -22.07 -4.08
CA TYR A 53 1.68 -21.44 -5.38
C TYR A 53 2.54 -22.15 -6.40
N GLU A 54 1.91 -22.73 -7.42
CA GLU A 54 2.58 -23.51 -8.46
C GLU A 54 3.39 -22.65 -9.45
N SER A 55 3.05 -21.36 -9.56
CA SER A 55 3.71 -20.41 -10.46
C SER A 55 3.77 -19.00 -9.86
N PHE A 56 4.61 -18.15 -10.46
CA PHE A 56 4.68 -16.73 -10.09
C PHE A 56 3.35 -16.01 -10.35
N GLU A 57 2.65 -16.36 -11.42
CA GLU A 57 1.35 -15.81 -11.77
C GLU A 57 0.29 -16.15 -10.71
N ALA A 58 0.30 -17.37 -10.16
CA ALA A 58 -0.60 -17.76 -9.08
C ALA A 58 -0.35 -16.96 -7.78
N LEU A 59 0.92 -16.67 -7.49
CA LEU A 59 1.29 -15.76 -6.40
C LEU A 59 0.79 -14.34 -6.67
N GLU A 60 0.99 -13.82 -7.88
CA GLU A 60 0.51 -12.48 -8.27
C GLU A 60 -1.00 -12.35 -8.16
N GLU A 61 -1.76 -13.37 -8.59
CA GLU A 61 -3.23 -13.39 -8.45
C GLU A 61 -3.65 -13.36 -6.98
N SER A 62 -2.99 -14.14 -6.14
CA SER A 62 -3.25 -14.15 -4.70
C SER A 62 -2.90 -12.81 -4.03
N PHE A 63 -1.80 -12.19 -4.45
CA PHE A 63 -1.43 -10.85 -3.99
C PHE A 63 -2.43 -9.78 -4.43
N ASP A 64 -2.92 -9.85 -5.66
CA ASP A 64 -3.95 -8.94 -6.17
C ASP A 64 -5.24 -8.99 -5.33
N ARG A 65 -5.67 -10.20 -4.96
CA ARG A 65 -6.82 -10.42 -4.07
C ARG A 65 -6.56 -9.93 -2.64
N GLN A 66 -5.33 -10.07 -2.15
CA GLN A 66 -4.93 -9.57 -0.84
C GLN A 66 -4.98 -8.04 -0.81
N LEU A 67 -4.54 -7.37 -1.89
CA LEU A 67 -4.66 -5.93 -2.05
C LEU A 67 -6.13 -5.47 -2.02
N ASP A 68 -7.02 -6.14 -2.76
CA ASP A 68 -8.45 -5.80 -2.75
C ASP A 68 -9.04 -5.87 -1.32
N TYR A 69 -8.71 -6.93 -0.58
CA TYR A 69 -9.18 -7.09 0.79
C TYR A 69 -8.74 -5.94 1.72
N PHE A 70 -7.44 -5.62 1.72
CA PHE A 70 -6.93 -4.58 2.62
C PHE A 70 -7.30 -3.16 2.17
N ILE A 71 -7.40 -2.92 0.87
CA ILE A 71 -7.91 -1.64 0.35
C ILE A 71 -9.35 -1.42 0.81
N ASP A 72 -10.24 -2.43 0.69
CA ASP A 72 -11.63 -2.31 1.17
C ASP A 72 -11.70 -1.99 2.68
N ARG A 73 -10.87 -2.63 3.50
CA ARG A 73 -10.78 -2.36 4.94
C ARG A 73 -10.26 -0.96 5.26
N MET A 74 -9.23 -0.53 4.55
CA MET A 74 -8.67 0.81 4.68
C MET A 74 -9.70 1.89 4.31
N ILE A 75 -10.43 1.70 3.20
CA ILE A 75 -11.45 2.65 2.77
C ILE A 75 -12.54 2.80 3.83
N LYS A 76 -13.04 1.69 4.39
CA LYS A 76 -14.04 1.74 5.48
C LYS A 76 -13.52 2.51 6.70
N ALA A 77 -12.27 2.30 7.09
CA ALA A 77 -11.66 3.07 8.18
C ALA A 77 -11.55 4.56 7.85
N CYS A 78 -11.19 4.91 6.60
CA CYS A 78 -11.16 6.30 6.16
C CYS A 78 -12.55 6.95 6.21
N GLU A 79 -13.60 6.25 5.78
CA GLU A 79 -14.99 6.73 5.82
C GLU A 79 -15.43 7.03 7.26
N GLU A 80 -15.14 6.14 8.22
CA GLU A 80 -15.45 6.35 9.64
C GLU A 80 -14.72 7.59 10.21
N VAL A 81 -13.46 7.80 9.83
CA VAL A 81 -12.68 8.98 10.23
C VAL A 81 -13.25 10.25 9.59
N GLU A 82 -13.62 10.23 8.32
CA GLU A 82 -14.22 11.38 7.64
C GLU A 82 -15.58 11.75 8.29
N GLU A 83 -16.42 10.76 8.60
CA GLU A 83 -17.68 10.96 9.31
C GLU A 83 -17.47 11.59 10.70
N ALA A 84 -16.47 11.11 11.43
CA ALA A 84 -16.10 11.66 12.73
C ALA A 84 -15.63 13.13 12.60
N HIS A 85 -14.82 13.46 11.61
CA HIS A 85 -14.41 14.85 11.34
C HIS A 85 -15.62 15.75 11.04
N MET A 86 -16.52 15.30 10.18
CA MET A 86 -17.71 16.07 9.82
C MET A 86 -18.63 16.33 11.03
N THR A 87 -18.79 15.33 11.90
CA THR A 87 -19.77 15.40 13.00
C THR A 87 -19.19 16.01 14.27
N LEU A 88 -17.92 15.77 14.57
CA LEU A 88 -17.30 16.14 15.85
C LEU A 88 -16.30 17.30 15.74
N LEU A 89 -15.75 17.55 14.56
CA LEU A 89 -14.65 18.51 14.35
C LEU A 89 -14.90 19.43 13.15
N PRO A 90 -16.06 20.10 13.05
CA PRO A 90 -16.25 21.09 11.99
C PRO A 90 -15.24 22.23 12.11
N THR A 91 -14.81 22.77 10.98
CA THR A 91 -13.76 23.79 10.90
C THR A 91 -14.26 25.06 10.22
N PRO A 92 -15.18 25.84 10.86
CA PRO A 92 -15.86 26.96 10.22
C PRO A 92 -14.91 28.08 9.79
N PHE A 93 -13.83 28.32 10.53
CA PHE A 93 -12.83 29.34 10.14
C PHE A 93 -12.10 28.95 8.85
N LEU A 94 -11.70 27.67 8.70
CA LEU A 94 -11.11 27.17 7.47
C LEU A 94 -12.12 27.20 6.32
N SER A 95 -13.35 26.80 6.59
CA SER A 95 -14.44 26.80 5.62
C SER A 95 -14.74 28.20 5.06
N ALA A 96 -14.59 29.25 5.86
CA ALA A 96 -14.78 30.62 5.41
C ALA A 96 -13.76 31.11 4.37
N VAL A 97 -12.59 30.47 4.27
CA VAL A 97 -11.51 30.84 3.33
C VAL A 97 -11.26 29.83 2.23
N VAL A 98 -11.93 28.68 2.27
CA VAL A 98 -11.89 27.66 1.23
C VAL A 98 -13.02 27.86 0.24
N ARG A 99 -12.67 27.85 -1.04
CA ARG A 99 -13.61 28.09 -2.15
C ARG A 99 -14.79 27.12 -2.13
N ASP A 100 -15.94 27.65 -2.42
CA ASP A 100 -17.25 27.02 -2.54
C ASP A 100 -17.90 26.65 -1.20
N CYS A 101 -17.15 26.61 -0.07
CA CYS A 101 -17.74 26.28 1.24
C CYS A 101 -18.83 27.28 1.67
N MET A 102 -18.58 28.59 1.48
CA MET A 102 -19.56 29.64 1.83
C MET A 102 -20.76 29.62 0.88
N GLU A 103 -20.55 29.46 -0.40
CA GLU A 103 -21.58 29.38 -1.43
C GLU A 103 -22.48 28.16 -1.21
N ASN A 104 -21.89 27.03 -0.83
CA ASN A 104 -22.60 25.78 -0.54
C ASN A 104 -23.25 25.78 0.84
N GLY A 105 -22.88 26.70 1.74
CA GLY A 105 -23.31 26.70 3.14
C GLY A 105 -22.87 25.45 3.88
N MET A 106 -21.70 24.92 3.54
CA MET A 106 -21.25 23.61 3.98
C MET A 106 -19.80 23.67 4.47
N ASP A 107 -19.52 23.02 5.62
CA ASP A 107 -18.17 22.93 6.16
C ASP A 107 -17.25 22.14 5.23
N VAL A 108 -15.96 22.49 5.22
CA VAL A 108 -14.96 21.81 4.40
C VAL A 108 -14.83 20.33 4.77
N THR A 109 -15.04 19.96 6.04
CA THR A 109 -15.04 18.57 6.51
C THR A 109 -16.27 17.79 6.05
N ALA A 110 -17.35 18.50 5.70
CA ALA A 110 -18.58 17.92 5.17
C ALA A 110 -18.65 17.89 3.64
N GLY A 111 -17.57 18.28 2.95
CA GLY A 111 -17.53 18.28 1.50
C GLY A 111 -17.87 19.62 0.84
N GLY A 112 -17.85 20.73 1.59
CA GLY A 112 -18.17 22.07 1.08
C GLY A 112 -17.15 22.62 0.09
N ALA A 113 -15.91 22.12 0.06
CA ALA A 113 -14.86 22.60 -0.84
C ALA A 113 -15.10 22.25 -2.30
N HIS A 114 -14.44 22.98 -3.19
CA HIS A 114 -14.48 22.71 -4.63
C HIS A 114 -13.97 21.31 -4.97
N TYR A 115 -12.87 20.88 -4.36
CA TYR A 115 -12.34 19.53 -4.44
C TYR A 115 -12.35 18.86 -3.07
N ASN A 116 -12.82 17.63 -3.00
CA ASN A 116 -12.96 16.84 -1.78
C ASN A 116 -12.15 15.55 -1.87
N LEU A 117 -10.86 15.66 -2.22
CA LEU A 117 -9.98 14.52 -2.43
C LEU A 117 -9.49 13.94 -1.10
N SER A 118 -9.29 12.61 -1.06
CA SER A 118 -8.61 11.89 0.01
C SER A 118 -7.40 11.15 -0.55
N GLY A 119 -6.21 11.40 0.01
CA GLY A 119 -4.94 10.83 -0.44
C GLY A 119 -4.57 9.56 0.33
N ILE A 120 -4.21 8.52 -0.39
CA ILE A 120 -3.64 7.29 0.16
C ILE A 120 -2.17 7.20 -0.24
N GLN A 121 -1.29 7.08 0.75
CA GLN A 121 0.14 6.91 0.50
C GLN A 121 0.44 5.43 0.29
N MET A 122 0.87 5.10 -0.93
CA MET A 122 1.30 3.76 -1.30
C MET A 122 2.79 3.62 -1.00
N ILE A 123 3.11 2.97 0.13
CA ILE A 123 4.46 2.89 0.64
C ILE A 123 5.18 1.65 0.10
N GLN A 124 6.48 1.77 -0.16
CA GLN A 124 7.39 0.67 -0.50
C GLN A 124 7.22 0.06 -1.90
N VAL A 125 6.89 0.85 -2.91
CA VAL A 125 6.79 0.36 -4.31
C VAL A 125 8.10 -0.27 -4.79
N ALA A 126 9.25 0.37 -4.55
CA ALA A 126 10.56 -0.16 -4.90
C ALA A 126 10.88 -1.47 -4.17
N ASN A 127 10.57 -1.55 -2.87
CA ASN A 127 10.77 -2.77 -2.09
C ASN A 127 9.85 -3.91 -2.57
N LEU A 128 8.61 -3.61 -2.95
CA LEU A 128 7.71 -4.59 -3.56
C LEU A 128 8.27 -5.12 -4.88
N ALA A 129 8.74 -4.22 -5.76
CA ALA A 129 9.35 -4.60 -7.04
C ALA A 129 10.57 -5.51 -6.82
N ASP A 130 11.45 -5.16 -5.88
CA ASP A 130 12.62 -5.98 -5.51
C ASP A 130 12.21 -7.35 -4.98
N SER A 131 11.19 -7.40 -4.12
CA SER A 131 10.69 -8.65 -3.53
C SER A 131 10.05 -9.54 -4.60
N MET A 132 9.21 -8.99 -5.45
CA MET A 132 8.59 -9.72 -6.57
C MET A 132 9.64 -10.21 -7.57
N ALA A 133 10.65 -9.39 -7.89
CA ALA A 133 11.73 -9.78 -8.77
C ALA A 133 12.58 -10.91 -8.17
N ALA A 134 12.85 -10.86 -6.87
CA ALA A 134 13.56 -11.93 -6.17
C ALA A 134 12.77 -13.25 -6.18
N LEU A 135 11.47 -13.19 -5.87
CA LEU A 135 10.57 -14.34 -5.92
C LEU A 135 10.51 -14.94 -7.34
N LYS A 136 10.21 -14.11 -8.34
CA LYS A 136 10.13 -14.55 -9.73
C LYS A 136 11.43 -15.26 -10.14
N LYS A 137 12.57 -14.59 -10.03
CA LYS A 137 13.84 -15.10 -10.53
C LYS A 137 14.36 -16.27 -9.72
N LEU A 138 14.43 -16.17 -8.39
CA LEU A 138 15.18 -17.11 -7.56
C LEU A 138 14.35 -18.28 -7.07
N VAL A 139 13.02 -18.10 -6.92
CA VAL A 139 12.13 -19.18 -6.48
C VAL A 139 11.51 -19.89 -7.67
N TYR A 140 10.92 -19.16 -8.62
CA TYR A 140 10.16 -19.76 -9.72
C TYR A 140 11.02 -20.09 -10.95
N ASP A 141 11.79 -19.13 -11.48
CA ASP A 141 12.52 -19.31 -12.75
C ASP A 141 13.78 -20.17 -12.55
N GLU A 142 14.68 -19.77 -11.65
CA GLU A 142 15.96 -20.44 -11.43
C GLU A 142 15.92 -21.55 -10.37
N LYS A 143 14.87 -21.59 -9.54
CA LYS A 143 14.66 -22.58 -8.46
C LYS A 143 15.87 -22.73 -7.52
N LYS A 144 16.56 -21.60 -7.26
CA LYS A 144 17.72 -21.56 -6.36
C LYS A 144 17.36 -21.62 -4.90
N ILE A 145 16.16 -21.13 -4.55
CA ILE A 145 15.62 -21.12 -3.21
C ILE A 145 14.26 -21.81 -3.28
N SER A 146 14.04 -22.87 -2.48
CA SER A 146 12.73 -23.47 -2.45
C SER A 146 11.74 -22.58 -1.66
N PRO A 147 10.43 -22.63 -1.98
CA PRO A 147 9.39 -21.91 -1.25
C PRO A 147 9.46 -22.12 0.26
N GLU A 148 9.61 -23.36 0.70
CA GLU A 148 9.66 -23.74 2.12
C GLU A 148 10.90 -23.16 2.82
N ARG A 149 12.04 -23.18 2.14
CA ARG A 149 13.29 -22.59 2.65
C ARG A 149 13.12 -21.08 2.86
N LEU A 150 12.52 -20.39 1.88
CA LEU A 150 12.31 -18.97 1.97
C LEU A 150 11.31 -18.62 3.09
N LEU A 151 10.19 -19.34 3.20
CA LEU A 151 9.23 -19.14 4.28
C LEU A 151 9.89 -19.31 5.67
N LYS A 152 10.68 -20.37 5.85
CA LYS A 152 11.41 -20.59 7.10
C LYS A 152 12.42 -19.48 7.38
N ALA A 153 13.12 -19.01 6.36
CA ALA A 153 14.09 -17.93 6.50
C ALA A 153 13.41 -16.61 6.91
N LEU A 154 12.26 -16.29 6.33
CA LEU A 154 11.46 -15.11 6.69
C LEU A 154 10.95 -15.20 8.13
N GLN A 155 10.41 -16.36 8.55
CA GLN A 155 9.91 -16.57 9.92
C GLN A 155 10.99 -16.39 11.00
N THR A 156 12.25 -16.60 10.65
CA THR A 156 13.39 -16.44 11.59
C THR A 156 14.17 -15.14 11.37
N ASP A 157 13.66 -14.24 10.52
CA ASP A 157 14.38 -13.04 10.11
C ASP A 157 15.80 -13.39 9.61
N PHE A 158 15.89 -14.44 8.79
CA PHE A 158 17.13 -15.01 8.22
C PHE A 158 18.20 -15.43 9.22
N ARG A 159 17.94 -15.43 10.54
CA ARG A 159 18.93 -15.78 11.57
C ARG A 159 19.41 -17.22 11.43
N GLU A 160 18.57 -18.11 10.92
CA GLU A 160 18.92 -19.52 10.69
C GLU A 160 19.43 -19.78 9.25
N ASP A 161 19.33 -18.81 8.32
CA ASP A 161 19.74 -18.96 6.92
C ASP A 161 20.26 -17.65 6.32
N GLU A 162 21.40 -17.16 6.80
CA GLU A 162 22.06 -15.96 6.27
C GLU A 162 22.51 -16.16 4.81
N LEU A 163 22.74 -17.38 4.36
CA LEU A 163 23.04 -17.66 2.95
C LEU A 163 21.83 -17.36 2.07
N CYS A 164 20.62 -17.70 2.49
CA CYS A 164 19.40 -17.35 1.78
C CYS A 164 19.29 -15.83 1.63
N ARG A 165 19.49 -15.08 2.71
CA ARG A 165 19.50 -13.61 2.69
C ARG A 165 20.53 -13.06 1.71
N THR A 166 21.76 -13.57 1.74
CA THR A 166 22.86 -13.19 0.84
C THR A 166 22.50 -13.44 -0.62
N ILE A 167 21.87 -14.55 -0.95
CA ILE A 167 21.43 -14.88 -2.30
C ILE A 167 20.36 -13.88 -2.77
N LEU A 168 19.34 -13.60 -1.95
CA LEU A 168 18.28 -12.65 -2.28
C LEU A 168 18.83 -11.24 -2.54
N LEU A 169 19.74 -10.78 -1.68
CA LEU A 169 20.33 -9.44 -1.81
C LEU A 169 21.19 -9.30 -3.07
N ASN A 170 21.99 -10.32 -3.41
CA ASN A 170 23.06 -10.18 -4.42
C ASN A 170 22.74 -10.82 -5.78
N LYS A 171 21.70 -11.67 -5.90
CA LYS A 171 21.38 -12.37 -7.14
C LYS A 171 20.08 -11.94 -7.80
N ALA A 172 19.18 -11.29 -7.06
CA ALA A 172 18.00 -10.66 -7.62
C ALA A 172 18.33 -9.29 -8.20
N PRO A 173 17.74 -8.88 -9.32
CA PRO A 173 17.82 -7.51 -9.81
C PRO A 173 17.10 -6.58 -8.85
N LYS A 174 17.37 -5.27 -8.98
CA LYS A 174 16.81 -4.26 -8.11
C LYS A 174 16.13 -3.17 -8.93
N TYR A 175 15.01 -2.67 -8.43
CA TYR A 175 14.27 -1.56 -8.99
C TYR A 175 15.17 -0.32 -9.11
N GLY A 176 15.03 0.41 -10.23
CA GLY A 176 15.79 1.63 -10.48
C GLY A 176 17.25 1.42 -10.92
N ASN A 177 17.65 0.20 -11.27
CA ASN A 177 18.98 -0.14 -11.75
C ASN A 177 19.03 -0.51 -13.25
N ASP A 178 18.14 0.08 -14.05
CA ASP A 178 18.06 -0.12 -15.50
C ASP A 178 17.83 -1.61 -15.90
N VAL A 179 17.03 -2.30 -15.09
CA VAL A 179 16.54 -3.65 -15.38
C VAL A 179 15.04 -3.57 -15.67
N GLU A 180 14.70 -3.38 -16.94
CA GLU A 180 13.37 -3.04 -17.45
C GLU A 180 12.24 -3.84 -16.79
N TRP A 181 12.31 -5.17 -16.79
CA TRP A 181 11.25 -6.01 -16.26
C TRP A 181 11.05 -5.87 -14.72
N THR A 182 12.08 -5.43 -13.98
CA THR A 182 11.98 -5.14 -12.54
C THR A 182 11.27 -3.81 -12.31
N ASP A 183 11.59 -2.82 -13.14
CA ASP A 183 10.94 -1.50 -13.10
C ASP A 183 9.47 -1.62 -13.54
N GLU A 184 9.18 -2.48 -14.52
CA GLU A 184 7.82 -2.81 -14.95
C GLU A 184 6.98 -3.47 -13.83
N LEU A 185 7.56 -4.32 -12.98
CA LEU A 185 6.87 -4.87 -11.81
C LEU A 185 6.42 -3.76 -10.84
N GLY A 186 7.28 -2.79 -10.57
CA GLY A 186 6.92 -1.63 -9.75
C GLY A 186 5.80 -0.81 -10.37
N ALA A 187 5.90 -0.51 -11.65
CA ALA A 187 4.88 0.23 -12.41
C ALA A 187 3.55 -0.52 -12.46
N LYS A 188 3.58 -1.84 -12.70
CA LYS A 188 2.39 -2.72 -12.71
C LYS A 188 1.60 -2.62 -11.40
N TRP A 189 2.27 -2.80 -10.27
CA TRP A 189 1.60 -2.83 -8.98
C TRP A 189 1.19 -1.44 -8.50
N ALA A 190 1.92 -0.39 -8.86
CA ALA A 190 1.50 0.98 -8.63
C ALA A 190 0.21 1.32 -9.40
N GLU A 191 0.13 0.96 -10.67
CA GLU A 191 -1.07 1.19 -11.48
C GLU A 191 -2.23 0.31 -11.02
N ALA A 192 -2.00 -0.95 -10.67
CA ALA A 192 -3.03 -1.84 -10.13
C ALA A 192 -3.65 -1.26 -8.84
N PHE A 193 -2.82 -0.79 -7.91
CA PHE A 193 -3.29 -0.14 -6.68
C PHE A 193 -4.14 1.10 -6.98
N LYS A 194 -3.67 1.98 -7.85
CA LYS A 194 -4.39 3.19 -8.28
C LYS A 194 -5.75 2.84 -8.91
N GLN A 195 -5.80 1.83 -9.78
CA GLN A 195 -7.05 1.38 -10.41
C GLN A 195 -8.03 0.83 -9.38
N LYS A 196 -7.56 0.09 -8.38
CA LYS A 196 -8.38 -0.41 -7.28
C LYS A 196 -8.97 0.75 -6.47
N LEU A 197 -8.17 1.75 -6.10
CA LEU A 197 -8.66 2.95 -5.39
C LEU A 197 -9.67 3.76 -6.21
N SER A 198 -9.52 3.85 -7.52
CA SER A 198 -10.41 4.64 -8.38
C SER A 198 -11.87 4.17 -8.36
N ARG A 199 -12.14 2.95 -7.88
CA ARG A 199 -13.49 2.37 -7.73
C ARG A 199 -14.28 3.02 -6.59
N TYR A 200 -13.59 3.66 -5.64
CA TYR A 200 -14.19 4.21 -4.44
C TYR A 200 -14.43 5.73 -4.55
N THR A 201 -15.44 6.17 -3.84
CA THR A 201 -15.72 7.58 -3.59
C THR A 201 -15.66 7.78 -2.08
N ASN A 202 -15.01 8.83 -1.61
CA ASN A 202 -14.88 9.09 -0.19
C ASN A 202 -16.19 9.61 0.42
N TYR A 203 -16.26 9.67 1.75
CA TYR A 203 -17.46 10.09 2.50
C TYR A 203 -17.94 11.51 2.12
N ARG A 204 -17.03 12.41 1.73
CA ARG A 204 -17.30 13.78 1.29
C ARG A 204 -17.72 13.90 -0.18
N GLY A 205 -17.94 12.78 -0.88
CA GLY A 205 -18.33 12.74 -2.29
C GLY A 205 -17.18 12.93 -3.30
N GLY A 206 -15.95 13.02 -2.83
CA GLY A 206 -14.75 13.15 -3.66
C GLY A 206 -14.13 11.80 -4.03
N LYS A 207 -12.95 11.86 -4.66
CA LYS A 207 -12.20 10.67 -5.10
C LYS A 207 -11.00 10.41 -4.19
N TYR A 208 -10.65 9.13 -4.08
CA TYR A 208 -9.35 8.74 -3.57
C TYR A 208 -8.28 8.90 -4.65
N HIS A 209 -7.09 9.34 -4.26
CA HIS A 209 -5.92 9.42 -5.12
C HIS A 209 -4.70 8.82 -4.42
N THR A 210 -3.70 8.41 -5.18
CA THR A 210 -2.47 7.82 -4.66
C THR A 210 -1.35 8.84 -4.57
N GLY A 211 -0.59 8.78 -3.46
CA GLY A 211 0.75 9.33 -3.37
C GLY A 211 1.78 8.20 -3.31
N MET A 212 2.99 8.47 -3.79
CA MET A 212 4.13 7.55 -3.76
C MET A 212 5.35 8.28 -3.20
N TYR A 213 5.29 8.61 -1.92
CA TYR A 213 6.33 9.40 -1.29
C TYR A 213 7.23 8.54 -0.41
N THR A 214 8.52 8.87 -0.39
CA THR A 214 9.44 8.37 0.62
C THR A 214 9.24 9.19 1.89
N VAL A 215 8.86 8.53 2.97
CA VAL A 215 8.55 9.17 4.25
C VAL A 215 9.47 8.67 5.36
N SER A 216 9.58 9.43 6.44
CA SER A 216 10.35 9.03 7.63
C SER A 216 9.79 7.81 8.39
N ALA A 217 8.58 7.36 8.02
CA ALA A 217 7.94 6.19 8.59
C ALA A 217 8.49 4.82 8.07
N HIS A 218 9.57 4.82 7.29
CA HIS A 218 10.17 3.59 6.79
C HIS A 218 10.67 2.66 7.90
N VAL A 219 11.23 3.20 8.99
CA VAL A 219 11.73 2.39 10.10
C VAL A 219 10.60 1.58 10.75
N PRO A 220 9.52 2.20 11.28
CA PRO A 220 8.44 1.43 11.90
C PRO A 220 7.64 0.56 10.91
N MET A 221 7.72 0.82 9.60
CA MET A 221 7.07 -0.02 8.60
C MET A 221 7.95 -1.18 8.10
N GLY A 222 9.23 -1.17 8.45
CA GLY A 222 10.19 -2.21 8.09
C GLY A 222 10.50 -3.18 9.24
N GLU A 223 10.00 -2.91 10.42
CA GLU A 223 10.07 -3.77 11.61
C GLU A 223 8.87 -4.72 11.64
#